data_2ae3abc93e9b91795e4913837d655da9
#
_entry.id   2ae3abc93e9b91795e4913837d655da9
#
_cell.length_a   1.000
_cell.length_b   1.000
_cell.length_c   1.000
_cell.angle_alpha   90.00
_cell.angle_beta   90.00
_cell.angle_gamma   90.00
#
_symmetry.space_group_name_H-M   'P 1'
#
loop_
_entity.id
_entity.type
_entity.pdbx_description
1 polymer ?
#
loop_
_entity_poly.entity_id
_entity_poly.type
_entity_poly.pdbx_seq_one_letter_code
_entity_poly.pdbx_strand_id
1 'polypeptide(L)'
;MKTAVLLSGCGVYDGAEIHESVLTLLALTQNNLDFICTAPDVDQHHVVNHFNGNEMNETRNVFIESARISRGKICKLSELDTKMISSIIIVGGFGAAKNLSDWAFKGPQGQVVNEVRDIILHCIESKKPIVSLCISPTIIAKVLEGGAYNPLLTIGSTQEGSDYEIADLNEEISSLGAIPTNKSANEFCFDEKLKIISAPCYMIDIKINELYNLSLIHI
;
A
#
# COMPACT_ATOMS: atom_id res chain seq x y z
N MET A 1 -6.46 -10.34 -18.19
CA MET A 1 -6.24 -10.40 -16.73
C MET A 1 -6.26 -8.97 -16.21
N LYS A 2 -6.64 -8.74 -14.93
CA LYS A 2 -6.83 -7.41 -14.36
C LYS A 2 -5.73 -7.08 -13.35
N THR A 3 -5.46 -5.81 -13.13
CA THR A 3 -4.68 -5.36 -11.97
C THR A 3 -5.58 -5.31 -10.74
N ALA A 4 -5.21 -5.99 -9.66
CA ALA A 4 -5.89 -5.85 -8.38
C ALA A 4 -5.44 -4.55 -7.70
N VAL A 5 -6.35 -3.75 -7.18
CA VAL A 5 -6.06 -2.57 -6.38
C VAL A 5 -6.54 -2.84 -4.97
N LEU A 6 -5.61 -3.09 -4.06
CA LEU A 6 -5.88 -3.39 -2.66
C LEU A 6 -6.04 -2.09 -1.87
N LEU A 7 -7.23 -1.91 -1.33
CA LEU A 7 -7.62 -0.77 -0.51
C LEU A 7 -7.75 -1.20 0.96
N SER A 8 -7.66 -0.24 1.87
CA SER A 8 -7.64 -0.48 3.31
C SER A 8 -8.65 0.38 4.09
N GLY A 9 -9.73 0.81 3.45
CA GLY A 9 -10.70 1.79 3.93
C GLY A 9 -10.68 3.05 3.07
N CYS A 10 -11.11 4.20 3.59
CA CYS A 10 -11.21 5.47 2.85
C CYS A 10 -10.85 6.65 3.76
N GLY A 11 -9.63 7.17 3.63
CA GLY A 11 -9.11 8.30 4.41
C GLY A 11 -7.70 8.04 4.93
N VAL A 12 -6.82 9.06 4.88
CA VAL A 12 -5.40 8.89 5.19
C VAL A 12 -5.15 8.37 6.61
N TYR A 13 -5.92 8.82 7.61
CA TYR A 13 -5.64 8.50 9.02
C TYR A 13 -6.16 7.13 9.48
N ASP A 14 -7.15 6.56 8.80
CA ASP A 14 -7.80 5.31 9.20
C ASP A 14 -8.11 4.33 8.06
N GLY A 15 -7.76 4.70 6.83
CA GLY A 15 -8.01 3.91 5.62
C GLY A 15 -6.94 4.09 4.55
N ALA A 16 -7.31 3.80 3.30
CA ALA A 16 -6.48 4.08 2.14
C ALA A 16 -6.39 5.61 1.89
N GLU A 17 -5.21 6.10 1.52
CA GLU A 17 -5.03 7.48 1.13
C GLU A 17 -5.83 7.76 -0.16
N ILE A 18 -6.69 8.80 -0.11
CA ILE A 18 -7.70 9.03 -1.15
C ILE A 18 -7.06 9.47 -2.48
N HIS A 19 -6.08 10.40 -2.44
CA HIS A 19 -5.43 10.87 -3.65
C HIS A 19 -4.63 9.76 -4.32
N GLU A 20 -3.84 9.01 -3.55
CA GLU A 20 -3.09 7.86 -4.07
C GLU A 20 -4.03 6.84 -4.70
N SER A 21 -5.15 6.54 -4.05
CA SER A 21 -6.17 5.62 -4.56
C SER A 21 -6.75 6.10 -5.88
N VAL A 22 -7.24 7.34 -5.93
CA VAL A 22 -7.92 7.89 -7.11
C VAL A 22 -6.94 8.08 -8.28
N LEU A 23 -5.72 8.55 -8.01
CA LEU A 23 -4.70 8.72 -9.04
C LEU A 23 -4.21 7.37 -9.58
N THR A 24 -4.13 6.33 -8.75
CA THR A 24 -3.87 4.96 -9.20
C THR A 24 -4.96 4.48 -10.17
N LEU A 25 -6.24 4.65 -9.82
CA LEU A 25 -7.35 4.25 -10.71
C LEU A 25 -7.36 5.07 -12.01
N LEU A 26 -7.03 6.36 -11.92
CA LEU A 26 -6.90 7.24 -13.09
C LEU A 26 -5.78 6.75 -14.02
N ALA A 27 -4.59 6.51 -13.48
CA ALA A 27 -3.44 6.07 -14.25
C ALA A 27 -3.68 4.71 -14.94
N LEU A 28 -4.30 3.74 -14.24
CA LEU A 28 -4.72 2.47 -14.84
C LEU A 28 -5.68 2.70 -16.02
N THR A 29 -6.67 3.58 -15.84
CA THR A 29 -7.65 3.90 -16.89
C THR A 29 -6.99 4.59 -18.08
N GLN A 30 -6.09 5.55 -17.86
CA GLN A 30 -5.36 6.26 -18.92
C GLN A 30 -4.47 5.34 -19.76
N ASN A 31 -3.94 4.28 -19.13
CA ASN A 31 -3.12 3.27 -19.80
C ASN A 31 -3.95 2.09 -20.36
N ASN A 32 -5.29 2.18 -20.35
CA ASN A 32 -6.20 1.13 -20.81
C ASN A 32 -5.98 -0.23 -20.11
N LEU A 33 -5.61 -0.19 -18.84
CA LEU A 33 -5.43 -1.38 -18.01
C LEU A 33 -6.71 -1.68 -17.24
N ASP A 34 -7.22 -2.89 -17.42
CA ASP A 34 -8.35 -3.38 -16.64
C ASP A 34 -7.94 -3.61 -15.19
N PHE A 35 -8.77 -3.18 -14.26
CA PHE A 35 -8.52 -3.37 -12.83
C PHE A 35 -9.75 -3.87 -12.07
N ILE A 36 -9.51 -4.34 -10.87
CA ILE A 36 -10.51 -4.70 -9.87
C ILE A 36 -10.06 -4.20 -8.50
N CYS A 37 -10.90 -3.39 -7.85
CA CYS A 37 -10.65 -3.01 -6.46
C CYS A 37 -11.00 -4.17 -5.54
N THR A 38 -10.22 -4.32 -4.47
CA THR A 38 -10.45 -5.34 -3.45
C THR A 38 -10.05 -4.80 -2.07
N ALA A 39 -10.65 -5.34 -1.02
CA ALA A 39 -10.31 -5.02 0.36
C ALA A 39 -10.70 -6.20 1.28
N PRO A 40 -10.03 -6.38 2.43
CA PRO A 40 -10.47 -7.34 3.43
C PRO A 40 -11.80 -6.91 4.07
N ASP A 41 -12.65 -7.88 4.39
CA ASP A 41 -13.94 -7.65 5.06
C ASP A 41 -13.76 -7.75 6.59
N VAL A 42 -13.12 -6.73 7.15
CA VAL A 42 -12.80 -6.62 8.58
C VAL A 42 -13.18 -5.23 9.10
N ASP A 43 -13.32 -5.10 10.42
CA ASP A 43 -13.51 -3.79 11.03
C ASP A 43 -12.23 -2.96 10.95
N GLN A 44 -12.36 -1.64 10.76
CA GLN A 44 -11.25 -0.70 10.90
C GLN A 44 -10.78 -0.69 12.34
N HIS A 45 -9.46 -0.58 12.52
CA HIS A 45 -8.88 -0.49 13.87
C HIS A 45 -9.30 0.81 14.57
N HIS A 46 -9.28 1.93 13.84
CA HIS A 46 -9.73 3.25 14.29
C HIS A 46 -10.72 3.85 13.30
N VAL A 47 -11.57 4.74 13.80
CA VAL A 47 -12.33 5.70 12.99
C VAL A 47 -11.88 7.08 13.40
N VAL A 48 -11.34 7.87 12.46
CA VAL A 48 -10.70 9.15 12.75
C VAL A 48 -11.46 10.31 12.09
N ASN A 49 -11.72 11.35 12.85
CA ASN A 49 -12.19 12.61 12.31
C ASN A 49 -11.02 13.32 11.59
N HIS A 50 -11.05 13.31 10.28
CA HIS A 50 -9.99 13.87 9.45
C HIS A 50 -9.84 15.39 9.54
N PHE A 51 -10.80 16.10 10.13
CA PHE A 51 -10.69 17.55 10.37
C PHE A 51 -9.74 17.89 11.53
N ASN A 52 -9.76 17.07 12.58
CA ASN A 52 -9.02 17.37 13.81
C ASN A 52 -8.09 16.24 14.29
N GLY A 53 -8.05 15.12 13.60
CA GLY A 53 -7.20 13.97 13.93
C GLY A 53 -7.69 13.12 15.12
N ASN A 54 -8.82 13.46 15.72
CA ASN A 54 -9.32 12.75 16.89
C ASN A 54 -10.01 11.43 16.51
N GLU A 55 -9.78 10.42 17.33
CA GLU A 55 -10.54 9.17 17.24
C GLU A 55 -12.02 9.41 17.59
N MET A 56 -12.89 8.77 16.81
CA MET A 56 -14.35 8.80 16.97
C MET A 56 -14.82 7.49 17.57
N ASN A 57 -15.80 7.56 18.47
CA ASN A 57 -16.40 6.36 19.02
C ASN A 57 -17.43 5.74 18.04
N GLU A 58 -16.89 5.25 16.92
CA GLU A 58 -17.63 4.58 15.85
C GLU A 58 -16.91 3.30 15.45
N THR A 59 -17.65 2.38 14.82
CA THR A 59 -17.09 1.22 14.13
C THR A 59 -17.41 1.31 12.65
N ARG A 60 -16.42 1.13 11.79
CA ARG A 60 -16.56 1.07 10.33
C ARG A 60 -15.86 -0.15 9.79
N ASN A 61 -16.34 -0.64 8.67
CA ASN A 61 -15.78 -1.82 8.02
C ASN A 61 -14.90 -1.41 6.85
N VAL A 62 -13.69 -1.98 6.75
CA VAL A 62 -12.68 -1.68 5.73
C VAL A 62 -13.23 -1.85 4.31
N PHE A 63 -13.92 -2.96 4.04
CA PHE A 63 -14.48 -3.23 2.71
C PHE A 63 -15.57 -2.20 2.33
N ILE A 64 -16.46 -1.89 3.27
CA ILE A 64 -17.54 -0.92 3.05
C ILE A 64 -16.97 0.47 2.80
N GLU A 65 -15.99 0.92 3.58
CA GLU A 65 -15.35 2.22 3.38
C GLU A 65 -14.54 2.26 2.06
N SER A 66 -13.81 1.19 1.72
CA SER A 66 -13.11 1.08 0.44
C SER A 66 -14.05 1.17 -0.77
N ALA A 67 -15.29 0.73 -0.63
CA ALA A 67 -16.31 0.84 -1.68
C ALA A 67 -16.65 2.30 -2.05
N ARG A 68 -16.37 3.28 -1.19
CA ARG A 68 -16.54 4.71 -1.49
C ARG A 68 -15.58 5.14 -2.59
N ILE A 69 -14.31 4.73 -2.53
CA ILE A 69 -13.28 5.02 -3.54
C ILE A 69 -13.63 4.36 -4.88
N SER A 70 -14.00 3.08 -4.83
CA SER A 70 -14.31 2.28 -6.03
C SER A 70 -15.72 2.51 -6.59
N ARG A 71 -16.53 3.37 -5.95
CA ARG A 71 -17.94 3.63 -6.31
C ARG A 71 -18.77 2.35 -6.33
N GLY A 72 -18.57 1.49 -5.33
CA GLY A 72 -19.26 0.21 -5.18
C GLY A 72 -18.75 -0.92 -6.09
N LYS A 73 -17.78 -0.66 -6.96
CA LYS A 73 -17.18 -1.68 -7.84
C LYS A 73 -15.96 -2.32 -7.18
N ILE A 74 -16.22 -3.20 -6.23
CA ILE A 74 -15.19 -3.83 -5.39
C ILE A 74 -15.61 -5.26 -5.05
N CYS A 75 -14.65 -6.17 -4.85
CA CYS A 75 -14.88 -7.49 -4.27
C CYS A 75 -14.13 -7.65 -2.95
N LYS A 76 -14.58 -8.55 -2.11
CA LYS A 76 -13.83 -8.93 -0.91
C LYS A 76 -12.51 -9.59 -1.31
N LEU A 77 -11.45 -9.36 -0.53
CA LEU A 77 -10.14 -9.95 -0.82
C LEU A 77 -10.21 -11.48 -0.80
N SER A 78 -10.99 -12.06 0.11
CA SER A 78 -11.25 -13.50 0.21
C SER A 78 -11.97 -14.11 -1.03
N GLU A 79 -12.64 -13.28 -1.81
CA GLU A 79 -13.38 -13.69 -3.02
C GLU A 79 -12.60 -13.42 -4.31
N LEU A 80 -11.41 -12.80 -4.21
CA LEU A 80 -10.60 -12.47 -5.37
C LEU A 80 -9.98 -13.72 -5.99
N ASP A 81 -10.37 -14.02 -7.23
CA ASP A 81 -9.74 -15.11 -8.00
C ASP A 81 -8.33 -14.67 -8.44
N THR A 82 -7.33 -15.20 -7.77
CA THR A 82 -5.91 -14.89 -8.04
C THR A 82 -5.46 -15.28 -9.45
N LYS A 83 -6.17 -16.19 -10.13
CA LYS A 83 -5.89 -16.55 -11.54
C LYS A 83 -6.30 -15.44 -12.52
N MET A 84 -7.23 -14.59 -12.11
CA MET A 84 -7.75 -13.51 -12.96
C MET A 84 -6.95 -12.22 -12.87
N ILE A 85 -5.99 -12.12 -11.94
CA ILE A 85 -5.14 -10.93 -11.81
C ILE A 85 -3.78 -11.13 -12.48
N SER A 86 -3.26 -10.04 -13.07
CA SER A 86 -1.92 -9.98 -13.65
C SER A 86 -0.90 -9.34 -12.70
N SER A 87 -1.37 -8.50 -11.78
CA SER A 87 -0.56 -7.71 -10.85
C SER A 87 -1.40 -7.24 -9.68
N ILE A 88 -0.75 -6.71 -8.64
CA ILE A 88 -1.42 -6.07 -7.50
C ILE A 88 -0.79 -4.72 -7.21
N ILE A 89 -1.61 -3.74 -6.86
CA ILE A 89 -1.20 -2.43 -6.33
C ILE A 89 -1.73 -2.32 -4.91
N ILE A 90 -0.87 -2.07 -3.96
CA ILE A 90 -1.20 -1.85 -2.55
C ILE A 90 -1.09 -0.35 -2.30
N VAL A 91 -2.22 0.29 -2.09
CA VAL A 91 -2.29 1.74 -1.84
C VAL A 91 -1.87 2.04 -0.40
N GLY A 92 -1.28 3.22 -0.20
CA GLY A 92 -0.87 3.68 1.11
C GLY A 92 -2.01 4.23 1.97
N GLY A 93 -1.65 5.10 2.90
CA GLY A 93 -2.49 5.58 3.99
C GLY A 93 -2.33 4.73 5.25
N PHE A 94 -2.71 5.28 6.40
CA PHE A 94 -2.57 4.57 7.68
C PHE A 94 -3.40 3.30 7.77
N GLY A 95 -4.43 3.14 6.93
CA GLY A 95 -5.16 1.87 6.84
C GLY A 95 -4.29 0.71 6.40
N ALA A 96 -3.25 0.93 5.60
CA ALA A 96 -2.29 -0.11 5.26
C ALA A 96 -1.55 -0.60 6.52
N ALA A 97 -1.15 0.30 7.39
CA ALA A 97 -0.43 -0.01 8.62
C ALA A 97 -1.33 -0.38 9.82
N LYS A 98 -2.65 -0.15 9.73
CA LYS A 98 -3.61 -0.40 10.82
C LYS A 98 -4.62 -1.50 10.53
N ASN A 99 -5.03 -1.66 9.24
CA ASN A 99 -6.12 -2.55 8.84
C ASN A 99 -5.64 -3.73 7.98
N LEU A 100 -4.56 -3.55 7.16
CA LEU A 100 -3.93 -4.65 6.43
C LEU A 100 -2.83 -5.33 7.27
N SER A 101 -2.36 -4.63 8.29
CA SER A 101 -1.39 -5.09 9.27
C SER A 101 -1.63 -4.37 10.60
N ASP A 102 -0.90 -4.72 11.62
CA ASP A 102 -0.81 -3.97 12.88
C ASP A 102 0.54 -3.24 13.04
N TRP A 103 1.19 -2.94 11.92
CA TRP A 103 2.48 -2.25 11.84
C TRP A 103 2.47 -0.93 12.63
N ALA A 104 1.42 -0.11 12.49
CA ALA A 104 1.31 1.17 13.17
C ALA A 104 1.41 1.09 14.71
N PHE A 105 1.22 -0.08 15.29
CA PHE A 105 1.23 -0.31 16.74
C PHE A 105 2.43 -1.11 17.22
N LYS A 106 2.98 -1.96 16.37
CA LYS A 106 3.98 -2.97 16.74
C LYS A 106 5.24 -2.92 15.88
N GLY A 107 5.26 -2.05 14.85
CA GLY A 107 6.39 -1.98 13.91
C GLY A 107 6.75 -3.35 13.34
N PRO A 108 8.05 -3.69 13.32
CA PRO A 108 8.55 -4.98 12.81
C PRO A 108 8.01 -6.21 13.52
N GLN A 109 7.53 -6.08 14.77
CA GLN A 109 6.93 -7.19 15.55
C GLN A 109 5.46 -7.42 15.21
N GLY A 110 4.89 -6.59 14.35
CA GLY A 110 3.50 -6.70 13.89
C GLY A 110 3.22 -7.92 13.04
N GLN A 111 1.95 -8.07 12.69
CA GLN A 111 1.45 -9.14 11.83
C GLN A 111 0.71 -8.54 10.63
N VAL A 112 0.70 -9.25 9.52
CA VAL A 112 -0.10 -8.91 8.34
C VAL A 112 -1.33 -9.79 8.31
N VAL A 113 -2.49 -9.24 7.95
CA VAL A 113 -3.73 -9.98 7.77
C VAL A 113 -3.50 -11.16 6.82
N ASN A 114 -3.96 -12.34 7.18
CA ASN A 114 -3.66 -13.58 6.43
C ASN A 114 -3.99 -13.47 4.93
N GLU A 115 -5.16 -12.96 4.58
CA GLU A 115 -5.58 -12.79 3.19
C GLU A 115 -4.64 -11.86 2.40
N VAL A 116 -4.12 -10.80 3.05
CA VAL A 116 -3.15 -9.86 2.46
C VAL A 116 -1.79 -10.53 2.28
N ARG A 117 -1.36 -11.30 3.29
CA ARG A 117 -0.12 -12.10 3.20
C ARG A 117 -0.20 -13.09 2.05
N ASP A 118 -1.29 -13.85 1.97
CA ASP A 118 -1.46 -14.92 0.99
C ASP A 118 -1.45 -14.39 -0.45
N ILE A 119 -2.10 -13.25 -0.72
CA ILE A 119 -2.10 -12.65 -2.05
C ILE A 119 -0.72 -12.11 -2.43
N ILE A 120 0.03 -11.53 -1.51
CA ILE A 120 1.40 -11.05 -1.74
C ILE A 120 2.30 -12.24 -2.08
N LEU A 121 2.29 -13.30 -1.26
CA LEU A 121 3.07 -14.50 -1.51
C LEU A 121 2.71 -15.15 -2.84
N HIS A 122 1.41 -15.23 -3.18
CA HIS A 122 0.98 -15.71 -4.47
C HIS A 122 1.58 -14.89 -5.63
N CYS A 123 1.62 -13.56 -5.51
CA CYS A 123 2.22 -12.72 -6.55
C CYS A 123 3.73 -12.95 -6.67
N ILE A 124 4.44 -13.06 -5.57
CA ILE A 124 5.89 -13.36 -5.56
C ILE A 124 6.17 -14.71 -6.23
N GLU A 125 5.48 -15.78 -5.82
CA GLU A 125 5.66 -17.14 -6.35
C GLU A 125 5.31 -17.24 -7.83
N SER A 126 4.25 -16.54 -8.24
CA SER A 126 3.78 -16.50 -9.63
C SER A 126 4.49 -15.46 -10.49
N LYS A 127 5.48 -14.71 -9.94
CA LYS A 127 6.21 -13.62 -10.59
C LYS A 127 5.30 -12.54 -11.18
N LYS A 128 4.17 -12.27 -10.51
CA LYS A 128 3.26 -11.18 -10.85
C LYS A 128 3.78 -9.88 -10.24
N PRO A 129 3.78 -8.77 -10.99
CA PRO A 129 4.21 -7.49 -10.46
C PRO A 129 3.40 -7.07 -9.23
N ILE A 130 4.11 -6.47 -8.26
CA ILE A 130 3.54 -5.84 -7.07
C ILE A 130 3.96 -4.38 -7.08
N VAL A 131 2.99 -3.48 -6.96
CA VAL A 131 3.25 -2.05 -6.70
C VAL A 131 2.85 -1.75 -5.26
N SER A 132 3.73 -1.07 -4.54
CA SER A 132 3.55 -0.76 -3.12
C SER A 132 3.82 0.72 -2.88
N LEU A 133 2.83 1.45 -2.39
CA LEU A 133 2.84 2.92 -2.33
C LEU A 133 2.91 3.41 -0.89
N CYS A 134 3.61 4.54 -0.68
CA CYS A 134 3.63 5.25 0.60
C CYS A 134 4.21 4.36 1.73
N ILE A 135 3.39 4.05 2.75
CA ILE A 135 3.75 3.19 3.90
C ILE A 135 3.63 1.68 3.57
N SER A 136 2.94 1.30 2.51
CA SER A 136 2.66 -0.12 2.23
C SER A 136 3.88 -1.01 1.95
N PRO A 137 5.08 -0.51 1.57
CA PRO A 137 6.30 -1.33 1.51
C PRO A 137 6.65 -2.03 2.83
N THR A 138 6.23 -1.50 3.98
CA THR A 138 6.38 -2.16 5.29
C THR A 138 5.65 -3.51 5.34
N ILE A 139 4.49 -3.60 4.67
CA ILE A 139 3.73 -4.86 4.55
C ILE A 139 4.53 -5.89 3.75
N ILE A 140 5.14 -5.47 2.63
CA ILE A 140 5.98 -6.34 1.80
C ILE A 140 7.17 -6.86 2.60
N ALA A 141 7.89 -5.95 3.30
CA ALA A 141 9.01 -6.33 4.15
C ALA A 141 8.59 -7.37 5.20
N LYS A 142 7.43 -7.15 5.85
CA LYS A 142 6.93 -8.07 6.88
C LYS A 142 6.49 -9.43 6.32
N VAL A 143 5.86 -9.47 5.15
CA VAL A 143 5.44 -10.72 4.51
C VAL A 143 6.65 -11.57 4.09
N LEU A 144 7.74 -10.94 3.70
CA LEU A 144 8.96 -11.61 3.22
C LEU A 144 10.02 -11.84 4.32
N GLU A 145 9.71 -11.44 5.57
CA GLU A 145 10.60 -11.63 6.74
C GLU A 145 11.07 -13.08 6.89
N GLY A 146 12.36 -13.25 7.11
CA GLY A 146 12.96 -14.58 7.39
C GLY A 146 12.92 -15.56 6.21
N GLY A 147 12.42 -15.12 5.04
CA GLY A 147 12.41 -15.91 3.81
C GLY A 147 13.73 -15.83 3.04
N ALA A 148 13.74 -16.40 1.83
CA ALA A 148 14.89 -16.37 0.93
C ALA A 148 15.00 -15.04 0.15
N TYR A 149 14.23 -14.02 0.51
CA TYR A 149 14.08 -12.78 -0.26
C TYR A 149 14.55 -11.58 0.55
N ASN A 150 15.31 -10.70 -0.11
CA ASN A 150 15.72 -9.40 0.43
C ASN A 150 15.22 -8.32 -0.54
N PRO A 151 13.95 -7.91 -0.46
CA PRO A 151 13.36 -6.99 -1.43
C PRO A 151 14.03 -5.61 -1.36
N LEU A 152 14.27 -5.01 -2.54
CA LEU A 152 14.63 -3.60 -2.64
C LEU A 152 13.35 -2.78 -2.50
N LEU A 153 13.27 -1.91 -1.49
CA LEU A 153 12.09 -1.12 -1.20
C LEU A 153 12.44 0.34 -0.93
N THR A 154 11.52 1.24 -1.27
CA THR A 154 11.58 2.62 -0.80
C THR A 154 10.33 2.96 0.01
N ILE A 155 10.54 3.72 1.09
CA ILE A 155 9.47 4.38 1.86
C ILE A 155 9.60 5.90 1.70
N GLY A 156 10.72 6.37 1.12
CA GLY A 156 10.99 7.79 0.94
C GLY A 156 12.47 8.09 0.89
N SER A 157 12.82 9.33 1.20
CA SER A 157 14.19 9.83 1.24
C SER A 157 14.49 10.48 2.60
N THR A 158 15.61 10.15 3.18
CA THR A 158 16.13 10.84 4.39
C THR A 158 16.70 12.24 4.11
N GLN A 159 16.69 12.65 2.83
CA GLN A 159 17.23 13.94 2.37
C GLN A 159 16.13 14.94 2.00
N GLU A 160 14.88 14.52 2.02
CA GLU A 160 13.71 15.35 1.72
C GLU A 160 12.85 15.59 2.96
N GLY A 161 12.02 16.64 2.91
CA GLY A 161 11.06 16.91 3.98
C GLY A 161 10.04 15.78 4.09
N SER A 162 9.74 15.42 5.33
CA SER A 162 8.75 14.39 5.65
C SER A 162 8.15 14.68 7.02
N ASP A 163 6.87 14.42 7.17
CA ASP A 163 6.20 14.38 8.49
C ASP A 163 6.48 13.05 9.23
N TYR A 164 7.25 12.13 8.63
CA TYR A 164 7.55 10.81 9.15
C TYR A 164 9.05 10.62 9.36
N GLU A 165 9.43 9.79 10.34
CA GLU A 165 10.81 9.41 10.60
C GLU A 165 11.28 8.34 9.59
N ILE A 166 11.62 8.78 8.36
CA ILE A 166 11.99 7.88 7.26
C ILE A 166 13.22 7.02 7.61
N ALA A 167 14.16 7.57 8.40
CA ALA A 167 15.34 6.83 8.82
C ALA A 167 14.96 5.62 9.70
N ASP A 168 14.07 5.83 10.66
CA ASP A 168 13.60 4.77 11.56
C ASP A 168 12.84 3.70 10.80
N LEU A 169 11.94 4.10 9.89
CA LEU A 169 11.21 3.16 9.02
C LEU A 169 12.16 2.33 8.14
N ASN A 170 13.23 2.95 7.61
CA ASN A 170 14.26 2.24 6.85
C ASN A 170 15.00 1.22 7.72
N GLU A 171 15.34 1.56 8.97
CA GLU A 171 15.92 0.62 9.93
C GLU A 171 14.96 -0.52 10.27
N GLU A 172 13.68 -0.22 10.47
CA GLU A 172 12.64 -1.20 10.75
C GLU A 172 12.51 -2.23 9.62
N ILE A 173 12.34 -1.80 8.36
CA ILE A 173 12.25 -2.74 7.23
C ILE A 173 13.56 -3.49 6.98
N SER A 174 14.69 -2.84 7.25
CA SER A 174 16.02 -3.49 7.15
C SER A 174 16.16 -4.62 8.17
N SER A 175 15.61 -4.44 9.39
CA SER A 175 15.62 -5.49 10.42
C SER A 175 14.86 -6.76 10.00
N LEU A 176 13.93 -6.64 9.06
CA LEU A 176 13.19 -7.76 8.47
C LEU A 176 13.88 -8.38 7.23
N GLY A 177 15.03 -7.83 6.83
CA GLY A 177 15.81 -8.31 5.69
C GLY A 177 15.55 -7.59 4.38
N ALA A 178 14.70 -6.56 4.35
CA ALA A 178 14.55 -5.70 3.18
C ALA A 178 15.78 -4.77 3.02
N ILE A 179 16.00 -4.29 1.81
CA ILE A 179 17.08 -3.36 1.47
C ILE A 179 16.44 -2.00 1.15
N PRO A 180 16.44 -1.04 2.11
CA PRO A 180 15.86 0.27 1.89
C PRO A 180 16.67 1.08 0.87
N THR A 181 15.98 1.82 0.01
CA THR A 181 16.58 2.72 -0.97
C THR A 181 15.94 4.10 -0.87
N ASN A 182 16.75 5.16 -0.78
CA ASN A 182 16.24 6.53 -0.83
C ASN A 182 15.74 6.85 -2.24
N LYS A 183 14.51 7.34 -2.32
CA LYS A 183 13.87 7.81 -3.55
C LYS A 183 13.14 9.12 -3.31
N SER A 184 13.27 10.04 -4.25
CA SER A 184 12.63 11.35 -4.21
C SER A 184 11.21 11.33 -4.79
N ALA A 185 10.55 12.49 -4.79
CA ALA A 185 9.18 12.70 -5.23
C ALA A 185 8.84 12.16 -6.63
N ASN A 186 9.82 12.16 -7.54
CA ASN A 186 9.63 11.73 -8.92
C ASN A 186 10.32 10.40 -9.24
N GLU A 187 10.66 9.65 -8.22
CA GLU A 187 11.39 8.39 -8.34
C GLU A 187 10.63 7.24 -7.73
N PHE A 188 10.94 6.05 -8.17
CA PHE A 188 10.48 4.79 -7.60
C PHE A 188 11.66 3.82 -7.46
N CYS A 189 11.50 2.83 -6.62
CA CYS A 189 12.41 1.69 -6.53
C CYS A 189 11.81 0.52 -7.31
N PHE A 190 12.61 -0.15 -8.13
CA PHE A 190 12.22 -1.37 -8.83
C PHE A 190 13.13 -2.52 -8.46
N ASP A 191 12.58 -3.51 -7.78
CA ASP A 191 13.21 -4.81 -7.60
C ASP A 191 12.89 -5.69 -8.81
N GLU A 192 13.81 -5.75 -9.75
CA GLU A 192 13.63 -6.51 -10.99
C GLU A 192 13.50 -8.02 -10.74
N LYS A 193 14.18 -8.54 -9.72
CA LYS A 193 14.19 -9.97 -9.37
C LYS A 193 12.83 -10.42 -8.83
N LEU A 194 12.25 -9.63 -7.93
CA LEU A 194 10.96 -9.92 -7.29
C LEU A 194 9.77 -9.29 -8.01
N LYS A 195 10.02 -8.43 -9.01
CA LYS A 195 8.98 -7.66 -9.73
C LYS A 195 8.20 -6.75 -8.78
N ILE A 196 8.88 -6.12 -7.82
CA ILE A 196 8.29 -5.18 -6.89
C ILE A 196 8.67 -3.77 -7.29
N ILE A 197 7.67 -2.91 -7.41
CA ILE A 197 7.83 -1.46 -7.54
C ILE A 197 7.36 -0.84 -6.22
N SER A 198 8.15 0.06 -5.66
CA SER A 198 7.73 0.87 -4.51
C SER A 198 7.98 2.34 -4.77
N ALA A 199 7.10 3.20 -4.29
CA ALA A 199 7.17 4.64 -4.48
C ALA A 199 6.81 5.39 -3.19
N PRO A 200 7.51 6.50 -2.87
CA PRO A 200 7.33 7.20 -1.60
C PRO A 200 5.98 7.87 -1.45
N CYS A 201 5.39 8.40 -2.50
CA CYS A 201 4.12 9.12 -2.44
C CYS A 201 4.14 10.18 -1.31
N TYR A 202 3.09 10.23 -0.48
CA TYR A 202 3.00 11.16 0.65
C TYR A 202 3.85 10.79 1.89
N MET A 203 4.74 9.84 1.80
CA MET A 203 5.78 9.66 2.82
C MET A 203 6.83 10.78 2.79
N ILE A 204 6.83 11.60 1.76
CA ILE A 204 7.62 12.82 1.63
C ILE A 204 6.70 14.00 1.32
N ASP A 205 7.16 15.23 1.59
CA ASP A 205 6.37 16.45 1.39
C ASP A 205 6.26 16.77 -0.12
N ILE A 206 5.16 16.34 -0.73
CA ILE A 206 4.87 16.55 -2.15
C ILE A 206 3.47 17.13 -2.36
N LYS A 207 3.30 17.81 -3.49
CA LYS A 207 1.99 18.30 -3.93
C LYS A 207 1.24 17.24 -4.74
N ILE A 208 -0.07 17.38 -4.81
CA ILE A 208 -0.93 16.44 -5.54
C ILE A 208 -0.56 16.29 -7.04
N ASN A 209 -0.05 17.34 -7.67
CA ASN A 209 0.40 17.27 -9.06
C ASN A 209 1.70 16.47 -9.21
N GLU A 210 2.57 16.46 -8.21
CA GLU A 210 3.78 15.64 -8.19
C GLU A 210 3.40 14.17 -7.97
N LEU A 211 2.47 13.90 -7.06
CA LEU A 211 1.89 12.57 -6.88
C LEU A 211 1.22 12.04 -8.17
N TYR A 212 0.51 12.90 -8.91
CA TYR A 212 -0.08 12.54 -10.20
C TYR A 212 1.00 12.12 -11.21
N ASN A 213 2.09 12.88 -11.33
CA ASN A 213 3.19 12.54 -12.23
C ASN A 213 3.84 11.21 -11.82
N LEU A 214 4.07 11.00 -10.53
CA LEU A 214 4.61 9.75 -10.01
C LEU A 214 3.69 8.57 -10.33
N SER A 215 2.37 8.71 -10.17
CA SER A 215 1.40 7.64 -10.46
C SER A 215 1.36 7.20 -11.92
N LEU A 216 1.76 8.06 -12.86
CA LEU A 216 1.88 7.71 -14.28
C LEU A 216 3.15 6.91 -14.62
N ILE A 217 4.19 7.01 -13.78
CA ILE A 217 5.50 6.41 -14.06
C ILE A 217 5.53 4.92 -13.67
N HIS A 218 4.81 4.51 -12.63
CA HIS A 218 4.90 3.17 -12.06
C HIS A 218 3.72 2.24 -12.42
N ILE A 219 2.87 2.65 -13.34
CA ILE A 219 1.82 1.84 -13.98
C ILE A 219 2.15 1.62 -15.46
#